data_d7428f369d4b661644757d8ed02d69c3
#
_entry.id   d7428f369d4b661644757d8ed02d69c3
#
_cell.length_a   1.000
_cell.length_b   1.000
_cell.length_c   1.000
_cell.angle_alpha   90.00
_cell.angle_beta   90.00
_cell.angle_gamma   90.00
#
_symmetry.space_group_name_H-M   'P 1'
#
loop_
_entity.id
_entity.type
_entity.pdbx_description
1 polymer ?
#
loop_
_entity_poly.entity_id
_entity_poly.type
_entity_poly.pdbx_seq_one_letter_code
_entity_poly.pdbx_strand_id
1 'polypeptide(L)'
;MTEPSDLLAERRQKLERLRAEGIEPFPHEFGEREDIGEVRAAHSGLAPGIETESRHRVAGRVVARRGHGKAAFLDLRDGTGQIQLHAREDVLGQEAFELLVHLDLGDIIGVEGTALATRRGELSIQVTRWRLLAKSLRPLPDKYHGLEDTETRYRRRELDLLANEDTRRTFRVRAQTISEVRRWLDDHGFAEVETPVLQPLYGGALARPFVTHHNALDRDLYLRIATELYLKRLVVGGIDRVYELGKDFRNEGISPKHNPEFTMLEWYEAYADYRKTAEDLERLVAEVAERVLGTTKIERDGKEIDLTPPWRRVTLREAIRERAGIDIAEHPSREALAAAMDTEPDPAEGWGKLVDGLLSRSVEPELIEPTFIVDYPVEISPFAKRHRSDEGLVERWEAFVGGVEIANSFTELNDPDEQRRRFEQQAEELRRGDEEAQPFDEAFVEALEQGMPPTGGVGLGIDRLVMILTGAPSLREVVLFPAMRT
;
A
#
# COMPACT_ATOMS: atom_id res chain seq x y z
N MET A 1 -34.72 -20.12 0.83
CA MET A 1 -33.87 -18.96 1.07
C MET A 1 -34.60 -17.73 0.57
N THR A 2 -34.79 -16.72 1.44
CA THR A 2 -35.48 -15.46 1.09
C THR A 2 -34.60 -14.69 0.12
N GLU A 3 -35.14 -14.19 -0.98
CA GLU A 3 -34.35 -13.43 -1.96
C GLU A 3 -33.80 -12.14 -1.34
N PRO A 4 -32.61 -11.65 -1.78
CA PRO A 4 -32.02 -10.41 -1.26
C PRO A 4 -32.93 -9.18 -1.39
N SER A 5 -33.83 -9.16 -2.36
CA SER A 5 -34.89 -8.14 -2.55
C SER A 5 -35.91 -8.15 -1.42
N ASP A 6 -36.31 -9.32 -0.94
CA ASP A 6 -37.33 -9.48 0.10
C ASP A 6 -36.76 -9.05 1.46
N LEU A 7 -35.54 -9.42 1.78
CA LEU A 7 -34.86 -8.98 2.99
C LEU A 7 -34.67 -7.46 3.06
N LEU A 8 -34.35 -6.82 1.92
CA LEU A 8 -34.26 -5.37 1.85
C LEU A 8 -35.63 -4.72 2.13
N ALA A 9 -36.71 -5.26 1.55
CA ALA A 9 -38.05 -4.73 1.76
C ALA A 9 -38.48 -4.89 3.22
N GLU A 10 -38.23 -6.05 3.85
CA GLU A 10 -38.52 -6.30 5.27
C GLU A 10 -37.79 -5.31 6.18
N ARG A 11 -36.47 -5.08 5.95
CA ARG A 11 -35.69 -4.16 6.75
C ARG A 11 -36.08 -2.69 6.56
N ARG A 12 -36.57 -2.32 5.36
CA ARG A 12 -37.21 -1.02 5.12
C ARG A 12 -38.49 -0.85 5.92
N GLN A 13 -39.34 -1.88 5.99
CA GLN A 13 -40.55 -1.84 6.82
C GLN A 13 -40.18 -1.70 8.32
N LYS A 14 -39.16 -2.40 8.80
CA LYS A 14 -38.64 -2.21 10.17
C LYS A 14 -38.15 -0.79 10.41
N LEU A 15 -37.43 -0.19 9.45
CA LEU A 15 -37.00 1.20 9.54
C LEU A 15 -38.17 2.17 9.68
N GLU A 16 -39.23 2.01 8.88
CA GLU A 16 -40.42 2.86 8.97
C GLU A 16 -41.16 2.69 10.30
N ARG A 17 -41.22 1.47 10.84
CA ARG A 17 -41.78 1.22 12.19
C ARG A 17 -41.01 1.94 13.27
N LEU A 18 -39.67 1.85 13.28
CA LEU A 18 -38.81 2.55 14.24
C LEU A 18 -39.06 4.06 14.22
N ARG A 19 -39.20 4.66 13.04
CA ARG A 19 -39.52 6.09 12.87
C ARG A 19 -40.91 6.43 13.41
N ALA A 20 -41.88 5.58 13.17
CA ALA A 20 -43.27 5.76 13.64
C ALA A 20 -43.35 5.68 15.19
N GLU A 21 -42.49 4.88 15.80
CA GLU A 21 -42.33 4.75 17.26
C GLU A 21 -41.46 5.87 17.89
N GLY A 22 -41.03 6.85 17.08
CA GLY A 22 -40.22 7.96 17.55
C GLY A 22 -38.74 7.64 17.83
N ILE A 23 -38.28 6.48 17.36
CA ILE A 23 -36.87 6.07 17.47
C ILE A 23 -36.10 6.65 16.29
N GLU A 24 -35.07 7.46 16.57
CA GLU A 24 -34.17 8.00 15.53
C GLU A 24 -33.17 6.91 15.09
N PRO A 25 -33.29 6.37 13.87
CA PRO A 25 -32.48 5.24 13.42
C PRO A 25 -31.10 5.65 12.90
N PHE A 26 -30.86 6.97 12.72
CA PHE A 26 -29.60 7.53 12.21
C PHE A 26 -29.26 8.82 12.98
N PRO A 27 -29.01 8.77 14.29
CA PRO A 27 -28.70 9.95 15.09
C PRO A 27 -27.40 10.61 14.62
N HIS A 28 -27.28 11.92 14.88
CA HIS A 28 -26.10 12.69 14.49
C HIS A 28 -24.83 12.30 15.24
N GLU A 29 -24.96 11.83 16.48
CA GLU A 29 -23.81 11.53 17.34
C GLU A 29 -24.15 10.45 18.37
N PHE A 30 -23.11 9.89 18.99
CA PHE A 30 -23.22 9.02 20.17
C PHE A 30 -22.44 9.60 21.36
N GLY A 31 -21.53 10.57 21.13
CA GLY A 31 -20.62 11.16 22.10
C GLY A 31 -19.37 10.31 22.33
N GLU A 32 -18.64 10.62 23.42
CA GLU A 32 -17.40 9.92 23.76
C GLU A 32 -17.66 8.44 24.02
N ARG A 33 -16.78 7.60 23.49
CA ARG A 33 -16.81 6.14 23.62
C ARG A 33 -15.40 5.60 23.77
N GLU A 34 -15.29 4.41 24.35
CA GLU A 34 -14.07 3.64 24.41
C GLU A 34 -13.99 2.67 23.21
N ASP A 35 -12.80 2.37 22.76
CA ASP A 35 -12.59 1.31 21.78
C ASP A 35 -12.73 -0.07 22.42
N ILE A 36 -13.38 -1.01 21.74
CA ILE A 36 -13.60 -2.37 22.23
C ILE A 36 -12.27 -3.06 22.58
N GLY A 37 -11.21 -2.81 21.80
CA GLY A 37 -9.88 -3.33 22.08
C GLY A 37 -9.31 -2.87 23.41
N GLU A 38 -9.50 -1.60 23.78
CA GLU A 38 -9.06 -1.04 25.07
C GLU A 38 -9.83 -1.66 26.23
N VAL A 39 -11.15 -1.77 26.12
CA VAL A 39 -11.97 -2.43 27.14
C VAL A 39 -11.54 -3.89 27.35
N ARG A 40 -11.27 -4.62 26.26
CA ARG A 40 -10.77 -6.00 26.33
C ARG A 40 -9.40 -6.10 27.00
N ALA A 41 -8.49 -5.17 26.68
CA ALA A 41 -7.16 -5.13 27.28
C ALA A 41 -7.24 -4.85 28.79
N ALA A 42 -8.05 -3.87 29.20
CA ALA A 42 -8.25 -3.48 30.61
C ALA A 42 -8.83 -4.61 31.47
N HIS A 43 -9.61 -5.53 30.88
CA HIS A 43 -10.28 -6.61 31.60
C HIS A 43 -9.82 -8.02 31.18
N SER A 44 -8.64 -8.15 30.56
CA SER A 44 -8.11 -9.43 30.07
C SER A 44 -7.92 -10.51 31.14
N GLY A 45 -7.70 -10.10 32.39
CA GLY A 45 -7.53 -10.98 33.55
C GLY A 45 -8.77 -11.19 34.43
N LEU A 46 -9.97 -10.76 33.97
CA LEU A 46 -11.19 -10.85 34.78
C LEU A 46 -11.62 -12.31 34.95
N ALA A 47 -11.72 -12.78 36.23
CA ALA A 47 -12.06 -14.15 36.54
C ALA A 47 -13.52 -14.49 36.14
N PRO A 48 -13.80 -15.75 35.75
CA PRO A 48 -15.15 -16.20 35.40
C PRO A 48 -16.18 -15.95 36.52
N GLY A 49 -17.32 -15.41 36.13
CA GLY A 49 -18.43 -15.10 37.02
C GLY A 49 -18.33 -13.77 37.75
N ILE A 50 -17.25 -13.01 37.54
CA ILE A 50 -17.06 -11.69 38.17
C ILE A 50 -17.63 -10.59 37.28
N GLU A 51 -18.39 -9.68 37.87
CA GLU A 51 -18.83 -8.42 37.31
C GLU A 51 -18.08 -7.26 38.01
N THR A 52 -17.66 -6.26 37.24
CA THR A 52 -16.98 -5.07 37.74
C THR A 52 -17.95 -3.92 37.95
N GLU A 53 -17.55 -2.92 38.74
CA GLU A 53 -18.27 -1.64 38.83
C GLU A 53 -17.86 -0.67 37.72
N SER A 54 -16.84 -1.02 36.89
CA SER A 54 -16.34 -0.19 35.81
C SER A 54 -17.39 -0.08 34.71
N ARG A 55 -17.81 1.15 34.45
CA ARG A 55 -18.78 1.48 33.39
C ARG A 55 -18.04 1.79 32.10
N HIS A 56 -18.50 1.18 31.03
CA HIS A 56 -17.97 1.34 29.70
C HIS A 56 -19.06 1.84 28.76
N ARG A 57 -18.64 2.64 27.81
CA ARG A 57 -19.48 3.11 26.71
C ARG A 57 -18.82 2.75 25.41
N VAL A 58 -19.39 1.80 24.69
CA VAL A 58 -18.85 1.25 23.44
C VAL A 58 -19.85 1.35 22.31
N ALA A 59 -19.38 1.40 21.07
CA ALA A 59 -20.25 1.37 19.90
C ALA A 59 -19.68 0.43 18.85
N GLY A 60 -20.57 -0.20 18.07
CA GLY A 60 -20.13 -1.10 17.04
C GLY A 60 -21.28 -1.73 16.27
N ARG A 61 -20.95 -2.63 15.37
CA ARG A 61 -21.87 -3.39 14.54
C ARG A 61 -22.23 -4.70 15.22
N VAL A 62 -23.53 -5.02 15.26
CA VAL A 62 -24.04 -6.32 15.73
C VAL A 62 -23.72 -7.36 14.66
N VAL A 63 -22.85 -8.32 14.98
CA VAL A 63 -22.39 -9.36 14.04
C VAL A 63 -22.90 -10.77 14.38
N ALA A 64 -23.41 -10.98 15.59
CA ALA A 64 -24.08 -12.20 15.99
C ALA A 64 -25.10 -11.91 17.07
N ARG A 65 -26.08 -12.80 17.19
CA ARG A 65 -27.10 -12.78 18.25
C ARG A 65 -27.46 -14.21 18.64
N ARG A 66 -27.57 -14.45 19.95
CA ARG A 66 -27.96 -15.72 20.56
C ARG A 66 -28.80 -15.41 21.79
N GLY A 67 -29.79 -16.18 22.09
CA GLY A 67 -30.54 -16.02 23.34
C GLY A 67 -31.96 -16.63 23.25
N HIS A 68 -32.50 -16.97 24.41
CA HIS A 68 -33.87 -17.44 24.60
C HIS A 68 -34.43 -16.83 25.89
N GLY A 69 -35.73 -16.47 25.83
CA GLY A 69 -36.43 -15.92 26.98
C GLY A 69 -35.92 -14.55 27.39
N LYS A 70 -35.60 -14.37 28.68
CA LYS A 70 -35.32 -13.06 29.32
C LYS A 70 -33.86 -12.64 29.29
N ALA A 71 -32.99 -13.32 28.53
CA ALA A 71 -31.59 -12.98 28.34
C ALA A 71 -31.13 -13.22 26.93
N ALA A 72 -30.32 -12.31 26.40
CA ALA A 72 -29.74 -12.40 25.09
C ALA A 72 -28.25 -12.03 25.13
N PHE A 73 -27.50 -12.64 24.22
CA PHE A 73 -26.11 -12.32 23.94
C PHE A 73 -26.00 -11.80 22.50
N LEU A 74 -25.33 -10.66 22.34
CA LEU A 74 -25.02 -10.10 21.04
C LEU A 74 -23.50 -9.94 20.95
N ASP A 75 -22.95 -10.16 19.78
CA ASP A 75 -21.54 -9.85 19.54
C ASP A 75 -21.46 -8.49 18.85
N LEU A 76 -20.79 -7.54 19.49
CA LEU A 76 -20.58 -6.19 19.00
C LEU A 76 -19.15 -6.05 18.47
N ARG A 77 -18.97 -5.52 17.26
CA ARG A 77 -17.68 -5.34 16.63
C ARG A 77 -17.46 -3.89 16.22
N ASP A 78 -16.28 -3.35 16.55
CA ASP A 78 -15.76 -2.08 16.02
C ASP A 78 -14.49 -2.28 15.18
N GLY A 79 -13.73 -1.22 14.95
CA GLY A 79 -12.45 -1.26 14.21
C GLY A 79 -11.31 -1.94 14.97
N THR A 80 -11.42 -2.06 16.29
CA THR A 80 -10.36 -2.52 17.19
C THR A 80 -10.58 -3.94 17.70
N GLY A 81 -11.81 -4.43 17.68
CA GLY A 81 -12.10 -5.76 18.16
C GLY A 81 -13.58 -6.12 18.23
N GLN A 82 -13.86 -7.21 18.93
CA GLN A 82 -15.21 -7.72 19.16
C GLN A 82 -15.40 -8.01 20.63
N ILE A 83 -16.57 -7.66 21.19
CA ILE A 83 -16.96 -7.97 22.56
C ILE A 83 -18.37 -8.52 22.60
N GLN A 84 -18.63 -9.40 23.55
CA GLN A 84 -19.98 -9.91 23.82
C GLN A 84 -20.78 -8.88 24.62
N LEU A 85 -22.02 -8.68 24.28
CA LEU A 85 -23.01 -7.95 25.07
C LEU A 85 -23.89 -8.97 25.78
N HIS A 86 -24.12 -8.78 27.08
CA HIS A 86 -25.09 -9.53 27.86
C HIS A 86 -26.29 -8.62 28.16
N ALA A 87 -27.41 -8.88 27.51
CA ALA A 87 -28.65 -8.13 27.67
C ALA A 87 -29.63 -8.94 28.50
N ARG A 88 -30.24 -8.30 29.51
CA ARG A 88 -31.24 -8.92 30.40
C ARG A 88 -32.48 -8.04 30.48
N GLU A 89 -33.66 -8.67 30.39
CA GLU A 89 -34.98 -7.98 30.48
C GLU A 89 -35.17 -7.28 31.83
N ASP A 90 -34.74 -7.90 32.94
CA ASP A 90 -34.84 -7.32 34.30
C ASP A 90 -33.90 -6.10 34.54
N VAL A 91 -32.88 -5.93 33.71
CA VAL A 91 -31.96 -4.79 33.75
C VAL A 91 -32.39 -3.68 32.79
N LEU A 92 -32.78 -4.02 31.57
CA LEU A 92 -33.12 -3.08 30.50
C LEU A 92 -34.60 -2.63 30.56
N GLY A 93 -35.46 -3.42 31.18
CA GLY A 93 -36.93 -3.34 31.02
C GLY A 93 -37.40 -4.02 29.74
N GLN A 94 -38.66 -4.45 29.72
CA GLN A 94 -39.22 -5.27 28.66
C GLN A 94 -39.11 -4.61 27.29
N GLU A 95 -39.55 -3.35 27.16
CA GLU A 95 -39.58 -2.62 25.87
C GLU A 95 -38.18 -2.48 25.25
N ALA A 96 -37.20 -1.99 26.02
CA ALA A 96 -35.83 -1.81 25.54
C ALA A 96 -35.13 -3.14 25.21
N PHE A 97 -35.45 -4.22 25.98
CA PHE A 97 -34.93 -5.55 25.72
C PHE A 97 -35.53 -6.15 24.43
N GLU A 98 -36.85 -6.06 24.24
CA GLU A 98 -37.54 -6.55 23.04
C GLU A 98 -37.00 -5.85 21.77
N LEU A 99 -36.84 -4.54 21.81
CA LEU A 99 -36.25 -3.79 20.69
C LEU A 99 -34.83 -4.26 20.38
N LEU A 100 -33.99 -4.45 21.39
CA LEU A 100 -32.60 -4.90 21.23
C LEU A 100 -32.51 -6.29 20.60
N VAL A 101 -33.35 -7.22 21.04
CA VAL A 101 -33.33 -8.59 20.52
C VAL A 101 -33.98 -8.73 19.13
N HIS A 102 -34.69 -7.70 18.66
CA HIS A 102 -35.28 -7.66 17.32
C HIS A 102 -34.43 -6.90 16.29
N LEU A 103 -33.26 -6.36 16.72
CA LEU A 103 -32.30 -5.74 15.79
C LEU A 103 -31.85 -6.75 14.72
N ASP A 104 -31.56 -6.24 13.54
CA ASP A 104 -30.99 -7.05 12.48
C ASP A 104 -29.45 -7.14 12.61
N LEU A 105 -28.88 -8.27 12.22
CA LEU A 105 -27.43 -8.37 12.06
C LEU A 105 -26.96 -7.34 11.03
N GLY A 106 -25.95 -6.58 11.43
CA GLY A 106 -25.47 -5.45 10.66
C GLY A 106 -25.87 -4.09 11.22
N ASP A 107 -26.89 -4.00 12.09
CA ASP A 107 -27.22 -2.75 12.76
C ASP A 107 -26.04 -2.26 13.62
N ILE A 108 -25.86 -0.94 13.67
CA ILE A 108 -24.84 -0.32 14.52
C ILE A 108 -25.54 0.25 15.75
N ILE A 109 -25.01 -0.11 16.93
CA ILE A 109 -25.55 0.34 18.21
C ILE A 109 -24.44 0.91 19.10
N GLY A 110 -24.85 1.83 19.98
CA GLY A 110 -24.08 2.24 21.12
C GLY A 110 -24.63 1.63 22.39
N VAL A 111 -23.75 1.25 23.30
CA VAL A 111 -24.09 0.52 24.55
C VAL A 111 -23.37 1.13 25.71
N GLU A 112 -24.05 1.22 26.84
CA GLU A 112 -23.48 1.54 28.15
C GLU A 112 -23.70 0.35 29.09
N GLY A 113 -22.70 0.03 29.90
CA GLY A 113 -22.80 -1.10 30.83
C GLY A 113 -21.54 -1.36 31.62
N THR A 114 -21.55 -2.43 32.40
CA THR A 114 -20.42 -2.86 33.22
C THR A 114 -19.70 -4.05 32.59
N ALA A 115 -18.39 -4.14 32.76
CA ALA A 115 -17.64 -5.29 32.29
C ALA A 115 -17.87 -6.51 33.20
N LEU A 116 -18.14 -7.66 32.59
CA LEU A 116 -18.28 -8.92 33.31
C LEU A 116 -17.61 -10.06 32.56
N ALA A 117 -17.08 -11.03 33.29
CA ALA A 117 -16.74 -12.33 32.72
C ALA A 117 -17.90 -13.32 32.97
N THR A 118 -18.44 -13.90 31.93
CA THR A 118 -19.49 -14.92 32.07
C THR A 118 -18.96 -16.13 32.86
N ARG A 119 -19.85 -17.03 33.33
CA ARG A 119 -19.42 -18.27 34.00
C ARG A 119 -18.50 -19.14 33.13
N ARG A 120 -18.49 -18.96 31.83
CA ARG A 120 -17.62 -19.66 30.88
C ARG A 120 -16.32 -18.89 30.60
N GLY A 121 -16.10 -17.73 31.25
CA GLY A 121 -14.91 -16.90 31.08
C GLY A 121 -14.97 -15.92 29.90
N GLU A 122 -16.10 -15.80 29.18
CA GLU A 122 -16.21 -14.84 28.07
C GLU A 122 -16.41 -13.42 28.62
N LEU A 123 -15.50 -12.49 28.25
CA LEU A 123 -15.62 -11.09 28.60
C LEU A 123 -16.80 -10.46 27.87
N SER A 124 -17.66 -9.81 28.61
CA SER A 124 -18.92 -9.24 28.13
C SER A 124 -19.17 -7.86 28.75
N ILE A 125 -20.02 -7.07 28.12
CA ILE A 125 -20.63 -5.89 28.73
C ILE A 125 -22.03 -6.26 29.17
N GLN A 126 -22.33 -6.14 30.48
CA GLN A 126 -23.71 -6.17 31.00
C GLN A 126 -24.39 -4.90 30.56
N VAL A 127 -25.30 -4.99 29.60
CA VAL A 127 -25.96 -3.83 29.00
C VAL A 127 -26.95 -3.23 30.00
N THR A 128 -26.73 -1.95 30.36
CA THR A 128 -27.67 -1.17 31.19
C THR A 128 -28.44 -0.14 30.36
N ARG A 129 -27.87 0.29 29.23
CA ARG A 129 -28.50 1.20 28.29
C ARG A 129 -27.96 0.96 26.90
N TRP A 130 -28.78 1.20 25.88
CA TRP A 130 -28.36 1.12 24.51
C TRP A 130 -29.13 2.12 23.62
N ARG A 131 -28.57 2.40 22.42
CA ARG A 131 -29.18 3.26 21.41
C ARG A 131 -28.84 2.75 20.01
N LEU A 132 -29.82 2.77 19.09
CA LEU A 132 -29.56 2.54 17.67
C LEU A 132 -28.79 3.73 17.09
N LEU A 133 -27.71 3.45 16.35
CA LEU A 133 -26.85 4.45 15.71
C LEU A 133 -26.94 4.41 14.19
N ALA A 134 -27.18 3.22 13.61
CA ALA A 134 -27.48 3.09 12.18
C ALA A 134 -28.23 1.79 11.91
N LYS A 135 -29.35 1.90 11.21
CA LYS A 135 -30.10 0.74 10.72
C LYS A 135 -29.48 0.18 9.45
N SER A 136 -29.06 -1.09 9.49
CA SER A 136 -28.55 -1.80 8.32
C SER A 136 -29.71 -2.31 7.46
N LEU A 137 -29.76 -1.86 6.21
CA LEU A 137 -30.82 -2.26 5.27
C LEU A 137 -30.45 -3.48 4.42
N ARG A 138 -29.15 -3.78 4.29
CA ARG A 138 -28.69 -4.97 3.57
C ARG A 138 -28.11 -5.98 4.56
N PRO A 139 -28.28 -7.29 4.33
CA PRO A 139 -27.66 -8.30 5.17
C PRO A 139 -26.14 -8.22 5.08
N LEU A 140 -25.46 -8.64 6.15
CA LEU A 140 -24.02 -8.87 6.11
C LEU A 140 -23.71 -10.01 5.14
N PRO A 141 -22.52 -10.03 4.53
CA PRO A 141 -22.03 -11.20 3.82
C PRO A 141 -22.08 -12.46 4.70
N ASP A 142 -22.20 -13.64 4.08
CA ASP A 142 -22.29 -14.90 4.81
C ASP A 142 -21.10 -15.08 5.75
N LYS A 143 -21.39 -15.41 7.00
CA LYS A 143 -20.41 -15.50 8.08
C LYS A 143 -19.51 -16.74 7.97
N TYR A 144 -19.97 -17.80 7.29
CA TYR A 144 -19.28 -19.09 7.25
C TYR A 144 -18.34 -19.25 6.07
N HIS A 145 -18.57 -18.53 4.99
CA HIS A 145 -17.78 -18.62 3.75
C HIS A 145 -17.02 -17.33 3.44
N GLY A 146 -17.27 -16.24 4.21
CA GLY A 146 -16.70 -14.93 3.90
C GLY A 146 -17.18 -14.42 2.53
N LEU A 147 -16.42 -13.50 1.97
CA LEU A 147 -16.54 -13.10 0.57
C LEU A 147 -15.40 -13.81 -0.19
N GLU A 148 -15.66 -15.02 -0.72
CA GLU A 148 -14.63 -15.86 -1.36
C GLU A 148 -14.29 -15.38 -2.77
N ASP A 149 -15.28 -14.85 -3.50
CA ASP A 149 -15.04 -14.34 -4.84
C ASP A 149 -14.13 -13.11 -4.83
N THR A 150 -12.91 -13.32 -5.31
CA THR A 150 -11.82 -12.33 -5.29
C THR A 150 -12.20 -11.04 -6.04
N GLU A 151 -12.94 -11.15 -7.15
CA GLU A 151 -13.35 -9.97 -7.91
C GLU A 151 -14.38 -9.14 -7.14
N THR A 152 -15.34 -9.79 -6.53
CA THR A 152 -16.32 -9.13 -5.64
C THR A 152 -15.62 -8.48 -4.44
N ARG A 153 -14.61 -9.11 -3.83
CA ARG A 153 -13.79 -8.53 -2.74
C ARG A 153 -13.15 -7.21 -3.15
N TYR A 154 -12.62 -7.14 -4.35
CA TYR A 154 -11.94 -5.91 -4.84
C TYR A 154 -12.96 -4.82 -5.23
N ARG A 155 -14.08 -5.18 -5.87
CA ARG A 155 -15.11 -4.22 -6.28
C ARG A 155 -15.97 -3.72 -5.11
N ARG A 156 -16.14 -4.54 -4.08
CA ARG A 156 -16.97 -4.26 -2.90
C ARG A 156 -16.13 -4.38 -1.62
N ARG A 157 -15.07 -3.59 -1.58
CA ARG A 157 -14.12 -3.63 -0.48
C ARG A 157 -14.75 -3.39 0.89
N GLU A 158 -15.81 -2.60 0.96
CA GLU A 158 -16.58 -2.41 2.18
C GLU A 158 -17.20 -3.71 2.71
N LEU A 159 -17.61 -4.62 1.82
CA LEU A 159 -18.11 -5.93 2.21
C LEU A 159 -16.98 -6.88 2.61
N ASP A 160 -15.86 -6.82 1.90
CA ASP A 160 -14.66 -7.58 2.23
C ASP A 160 -14.13 -7.21 3.62
N LEU A 161 -14.03 -5.92 3.93
CA LEU A 161 -13.67 -5.42 5.26
C LEU A 161 -14.66 -5.83 6.36
N LEU A 162 -15.95 -5.98 6.03
CA LEU A 162 -16.95 -6.47 6.97
C LEU A 162 -16.82 -7.97 7.22
N ALA A 163 -16.46 -8.76 6.20
CA ALA A 163 -16.42 -10.22 6.26
C ALA A 163 -15.07 -10.78 6.73
N ASN A 164 -13.96 -10.23 6.22
CA ASN A 164 -12.62 -10.83 6.33
C ASN A 164 -11.72 -10.08 7.31
N GLU A 165 -11.24 -10.78 8.34
CA GLU A 165 -10.28 -10.21 9.31
C GLU A 165 -8.91 -9.97 8.67
N ASP A 166 -8.46 -10.86 7.78
CA ASP A 166 -7.17 -10.74 7.11
C ASP A 166 -7.11 -9.46 6.26
N THR A 167 -8.20 -9.12 5.58
CA THR A 167 -8.31 -7.85 4.84
C THR A 167 -8.15 -6.65 5.77
N ARG A 168 -8.82 -6.66 6.94
CA ARG A 168 -8.65 -5.58 7.95
C ARG A 168 -7.22 -5.51 8.46
N ARG A 169 -6.58 -6.65 8.73
CA ARG A 169 -5.19 -6.74 9.15
C ARG A 169 -4.26 -6.13 8.10
N THR A 170 -4.42 -6.49 6.83
CA THR A 170 -3.62 -5.97 5.71
C THR A 170 -3.66 -4.43 5.68
N PHE A 171 -4.84 -3.83 5.79
CA PHE A 171 -4.95 -2.36 5.75
C PHE A 171 -4.50 -1.67 7.04
N ARG A 172 -4.54 -2.33 8.20
CA ARG A 172 -3.87 -1.85 9.42
C ARG A 172 -2.35 -1.85 9.24
N VAL A 173 -1.78 -2.95 8.76
CA VAL A 173 -0.35 -3.06 8.44
C VAL A 173 0.05 -1.97 7.45
N ARG A 174 -0.71 -1.76 6.38
CA ARG A 174 -0.45 -0.68 5.41
C ARG A 174 -0.39 0.70 6.07
N ALA A 175 -1.38 1.03 6.88
CA ALA A 175 -1.43 2.33 7.57
C ALA A 175 -0.24 2.52 8.52
N GLN A 176 0.11 1.48 9.27
CA GLN A 176 1.26 1.49 10.18
C GLN A 176 2.58 1.58 9.40
N THR A 177 2.74 0.84 8.31
CA THR A 177 3.93 0.90 7.44
C THR A 177 4.18 2.32 6.95
N ILE A 178 3.16 3.00 6.43
CA ILE A 178 3.28 4.40 5.96
C ILE A 178 3.69 5.33 7.10
N SER A 179 3.11 5.17 8.29
CA SER A 179 3.45 5.98 9.45
C SER A 179 4.88 5.74 9.94
N GLU A 180 5.34 4.49 9.96
CA GLU A 180 6.71 4.16 10.41
C GLU A 180 7.76 4.57 9.38
N VAL A 181 7.45 4.47 8.08
CA VAL A 181 8.32 5.00 7.01
C VAL A 181 8.54 6.51 7.17
N ARG A 182 7.46 7.29 7.37
CA ARG A 182 7.57 8.73 7.63
C ARG A 182 8.39 9.02 8.88
N ARG A 183 8.11 8.32 9.99
CA ARG A 183 8.85 8.50 11.23
C ARG A 183 10.35 8.22 11.05
N TRP A 184 10.69 7.15 10.32
CA TRP A 184 12.08 6.82 10.06
C TRP A 184 12.79 7.94 9.30
N LEU A 185 12.17 8.49 8.25
CA LEU A 185 12.73 9.60 7.47
C LEU A 185 12.86 10.89 8.29
N ASP A 186 11.84 11.24 9.07
CA ASP A 186 11.85 12.40 9.96
C ASP A 186 12.97 12.28 11.01
N ASP A 187 13.13 11.12 11.64
CA ASP A 187 14.17 10.82 12.63
C ASP A 187 15.60 10.90 12.01
N HIS A 188 15.71 10.70 10.68
CA HIS A 188 16.96 10.83 9.93
C HIS A 188 17.17 12.23 9.30
N GLY A 189 16.29 13.19 9.62
CA GLY A 189 16.42 14.59 9.23
C GLY A 189 16.00 14.89 7.79
N PHE A 190 15.19 14.05 7.18
CA PHE A 190 14.57 14.35 5.88
C PHE A 190 13.36 15.27 6.07
N ALA A 191 13.16 16.19 5.13
CA ALA A 191 11.98 17.05 5.06
C ALA A 191 10.93 16.45 4.11
N GLU A 192 9.70 16.22 4.60
CA GLU A 192 8.57 15.87 3.72
C GLU A 192 8.12 17.10 2.93
N VAL A 193 7.93 16.95 1.63
CA VAL A 193 7.48 18.00 0.74
C VAL A 193 6.35 17.51 -0.15
N GLU A 194 5.64 18.46 -0.76
CA GLU A 194 4.63 18.18 -1.78
C GLU A 194 5.01 18.92 -3.07
N THR A 195 5.08 18.18 -4.18
CA THR A 195 5.35 18.73 -5.52
C THR A 195 4.13 18.56 -6.43
N PRO A 196 4.07 19.26 -7.58
CA PRO A 196 2.88 19.22 -8.43
C PRO A 196 2.53 17.81 -8.94
N VAL A 197 1.28 17.40 -8.72
CA VAL A 197 0.69 16.20 -9.36
C VAL A 197 0.36 16.48 -10.81
N LEU A 198 -0.15 17.68 -11.14
CA LEU A 198 -0.40 18.14 -12.51
C LEU A 198 0.82 18.88 -13.02
N GLN A 199 1.49 18.31 -13.98
CA GLN A 199 2.77 18.82 -14.50
C GLN A 199 2.64 19.32 -15.94
N PRO A 200 3.32 20.40 -16.33
CA PRO A 200 3.35 20.86 -17.73
C PRO A 200 4.17 19.95 -18.65
N LEU A 201 5.16 19.25 -18.09
CA LEU A 201 5.96 18.19 -18.72
C LEU A 201 6.05 17.01 -17.74
N TYR A 202 6.00 15.81 -18.26
CA TYR A 202 6.23 14.60 -17.47
C TYR A 202 7.69 14.17 -17.57
N GLY A 203 8.21 13.49 -16.53
CA GLY A 203 9.59 13.03 -16.53
C GLY A 203 9.96 12.33 -15.21
N GLY A 204 11.21 11.85 -15.12
CA GLY A 204 11.76 11.16 -13.96
C GLY A 204 11.54 9.63 -13.99
N ALA A 205 10.86 9.09 -15.01
CA ALA A 205 10.71 7.65 -15.21
C ALA A 205 10.47 7.35 -16.69
N LEU A 206 10.70 6.11 -17.11
CA LEU A 206 10.31 5.60 -18.42
C LEU A 206 8.88 5.03 -18.29
N ALA A 207 7.87 5.84 -18.60
CA ALA A 207 6.47 5.45 -18.48
C ALA A 207 5.56 6.39 -19.29
N ARG A 208 4.42 5.86 -19.74
CA ARG A 208 3.41 6.66 -20.43
C ARG A 208 2.58 7.45 -19.43
N PRO A 209 2.40 8.79 -19.60
CA PRO A 209 1.59 9.61 -18.70
C PRO A 209 0.09 9.50 -19.01
N PHE A 210 -0.74 9.84 -17.99
CA PHE A 210 -2.12 10.28 -18.22
C PHE A 210 -2.15 11.76 -18.57
N VAL A 211 -2.97 12.14 -19.54
CA VAL A 211 -3.13 13.52 -20.01
C VAL A 211 -4.47 14.07 -19.52
N THR A 212 -4.50 15.31 -19.09
CA THR A 212 -5.71 16.05 -18.75
C THR A 212 -5.65 17.47 -19.31
N HIS A 213 -6.81 18.11 -19.52
CA HIS A 213 -6.89 19.47 -20.06
C HIS A 213 -7.28 20.49 -19.00
N HIS A 214 -6.49 21.57 -18.85
CA HIS A 214 -6.79 22.68 -17.96
C HIS A 214 -7.62 23.75 -18.71
N ASN A 215 -8.94 23.70 -18.58
CA ASN A 215 -9.88 24.54 -19.36
C ASN A 215 -9.60 26.06 -19.27
N ALA A 216 -9.28 26.57 -18.06
CA ALA A 216 -9.06 28.01 -17.87
C ALA A 216 -7.75 28.52 -18.51
N LEU A 217 -6.77 27.66 -18.69
CA LEU A 217 -5.49 27.98 -19.32
C LEU A 217 -5.39 27.48 -20.75
N ASP A 218 -6.41 26.78 -21.24
CA ASP A 218 -6.47 26.15 -22.58
C ASP A 218 -5.18 25.41 -22.93
N ARG A 219 -4.76 24.50 -22.01
CA ARG A 219 -3.55 23.70 -22.21
C ARG A 219 -3.67 22.32 -21.57
N ASP A 220 -2.96 21.36 -22.16
CA ASP A 220 -2.81 20.03 -21.59
C ASP A 220 -1.81 20.03 -20.45
N LEU A 221 -2.10 19.19 -19.45
CA LEU A 221 -1.25 18.86 -18.34
C LEU A 221 -1.16 17.34 -18.22
N TYR A 222 -0.12 16.88 -17.55
CA TYR A 222 0.15 15.46 -17.33
C TYR A 222 0.04 15.13 -15.84
N LEU A 223 -0.58 14.01 -15.52
CA LEU A 223 -0.42 13.43 -14.19
C LEU A 223 1.02 12.93 -14.04
N ARG A 224 1.67 13.25 -12.95
CA ARG A 224 3.08 12.90 -12.71
C ARG A 224 3.30 11.39 -12.77
N ILE A 225 4.40 10.97 -13.38
CA ILE A 225 4.85 9.57 -13.44
C ILE A 225 5.92 9.27 -12.39
N ALA A 226 6.55 10.32 -11.83
CA ALA A 226 7.56 10.32 -10.77
C ALA A 226 7.64 11.72 -10.13
N THR A 227 8.23 11.83 -8.95
CA THR A 227 8.52 13.10 -8.26
C THR A 227 9.97 13.57 -8.47
N GLU A 228 10.82 12.74 -9.04
CA GLU A 228 12.28 12.85 -9.18
C GLU A 228 12.77 14.25 -9.59
N LEU A 229 12.29 14.79 -10.73
CA LEU A 229 12.84 16.04 -11.27
C LEU A 229 12.55 17.24 -10.36
N TYR A 230 11.42 17.24 -9.67
CA TYR A 230 11.08 18.28 -8.72
C TYR A 230 11.89 18.16 -7.43
N LEU A 231 12.08 16.96 -6.90
CA LEU A 231 12.86 16.74 -5.68
C LEU A 231 14.34 17.08 -5.89
N LYS A 232 14.93 16.73 -7.04
CA LYS A 232 16.29 17.16 -7.43
C LYS A 232 16.45 18.68 -7.50
N ARG A 233 15.42 19.39 -8.00
CA ARG A 233 15.41 20.87 -8.00
C ARG A 233 15.37 21.44 -6.58
N LEU A 234 14.74 20.76 -5.63
CA LEU A 234 14.77 21.16 -4.21
C LEU A 234 16.15 20.94 -3.59
N VAL A 235 16.86 19.87 -3.99
CA VAL A 235 18.26 19.66 -3.59
C VAL A 235 19.15 20.77 -4.15
N VAL A 236 18.99 21.17 -5.42
CA VAL A 236 19.67 22.35 -5.98
C VAL A 236 19.34 23.61 -5.17
N GLY A 237 18.09 23.73 -4.70
CA GLY A 237 17.62 24.83 -3.84
C GLY A 237 18.16 24.82 -2.40
N GLY A 238 18.94 23.80 -2.01
CA GLY A 238 19.58 23.70 -0.69
C GLY A 238 18.81 22.92 0.34
N ILE A 239 17.80 22.09 -0.05
CA ILE A 239 17.18 21.11 0.85
C ILE A 239 17.98 19.81 0.73
N ASP A 240 18.96 19.63 1.61
CA ASP A 240 19.94 18.53 1.52
C ASP A 240 19.34 17.14 1.68
N ARG A 241 18.23 16.99 2.42
CA ARG A 241 17.48 15.76 2.63
C ARG A 241 15.99 16.01 2.44
N VAL A 242 15.43 15.46 1.39
CA VAL A 242 14.05 15.70 0.99
C VAL A 242 13.37 14.40 0.60
N TYR A 243 12.09 14.26 0.95
CA TYR A 243 11.27 13.15 0.48
C TYR A 243 9.85 13.58 0.17
N GLU A 244 9.21 12.83 -0.72
CA GLU A 244 7.77 12.91 -0.97
C GLU A 244 7.18 11.51 -0.97
N LEU A 245 6.10 11.32 -0.23
CA LEU A 245 5.30 10.11 -0.20
C LEU A 245 3.93 10.42 -0.78
N GLY A 246 3.69 9.97 -2.00
CA GLY A 246 2.47 10.34 -2.72
C GLY A 246 2.03 9.35 -3.77
N LYS A 247 1.07 9.78 -4.60
CA LYS A 247 0.59 9.01 -5.74
C LYS A 247 1.30 9.40 -7.01
N ASP A 248 1.77 8.36 -7.74
CA ASP A 248 2.22 8.47 -9.11
C ASP A 248 1.28 7.71 -10.03
N PHE A 249 1.29 8.07 -11.31
CA PHE A 249 0.31 7.63 -12.29
C PHE A 249 1.03 7.19 -13.57
N ARG A 250 0.88 5.92 -13.96
CA ARG A 250 1.45 5.39 -15.20
C ARG A 250 0.36 4.75 -16.01
N ASN A 251 0.18 5.21 -17.25
CA ASN A 251 -0.86 4.76 -18.18
C ASN A 251 -0.47 3.43 -18.81
N GLU A 252 -0.35 2.40 -17.98
CA GLU A 252 0.11 1.07 -18.34
C GLU A 252 -0.97 0.02 -18.08
N GLY A 253 -0.67 -1.24 -18.47
CA GLY A 253 -1.55 -2.36 -18.23
C GLY A 253 -1.66 -2.75 -16.75
N ILE A 254 -2.81 -3.28 -16.36
CA ILE A 254 -3.07 -3.78 -15.00
C ILE A 254 -2.56 -5.21 -14.87
N SER A 255 -1.73 -5.48 -13.86
CA SER A 255 -1.20 -6.81 -13.55
C SER A 255 -1.18 -7.07 -12.03
N PRO A 256 -0.80 -8.27 -11.56
CA PRO A 256 -0.60 -8.49 -10.13
C PRO A 256 0.45 -7.57 -9.48
N LYS A 257 1.43 -7.07 -10.27
CA LYS A 257 2.54 -6.22 -9.82
C LYS A 257 2.36 -4.74 -10.23
N HIS A 258 1.34 -4.38 -11.04
CA HIS A 258 1.15 -3.04 -11.60
C HIS A 258 -0.30 -2.56 -11.45
N ASN A 259 -0.45 -1.33 -10.99
CA ASN A 259 -1.71 -0.58 -10.93
C ASN A 259 -1.45 0.81 -11.52
N PRO A 260 -2.35 1.38 -12.34
CA PRO A 260 -2.10 2.66 -13.01
C PRO A 260 -1.93 3.84 -12.06
N GLU A 261 -2.42 3.71 -10.84
CA GLU A 261 -2.25 4.63 -9.73
C GLU A 261 -1.64 3.87 -8.55
N PHE A 262 -0.47 4.29 -8.06
CA PHE A 262 0.23 3.59 -6.99
C PHE A 262 0.86 4.58 -6.00
N THR A 263 1.21 4.09 -4.81
CA THR A 263 1.86 4.91 -3.80
C THR A 263 3.38 4.71 -3.89
N MET A 264 4.08 5.80 -4.16
CA MET A 264 5.53 5.88 -4.24
C MET A 264 6.07 6.73 -3.09
N LEU A 265 7.20 6.33 -2.56
CA LEU A 265 8.08 7.17 -1.77
C LEU A 265 9.32 7.43 -2.60
N GLU A 266 9.66 8.70 -2.80
CA GLU A 266 10.97 9.08 -3.30
C GLU A 266 11.70 9.94 -2.27
N TRP A 267 12.99 9.68 -2.07
CA TRP A 267 13.84 10.54 -1.25
C TRP A 267 15.19 10.78 -1.90
N TYR A 268 15.77 11.95 -1.62
CA TYR A 268 17.06 12.39 -2.13
C TYR A 268 17.90 12.93 -0.97
N GLU A 269 19.18 12.51 -0.92
CA GLU A 269 20.15 12.95 0.08
C GLU A 269 21.40 13.51 -0.60
N ALA A 270 21.68 14.79 -0.36
CA ALA A 270 22.91 15.43 -0.79
C ALA A 270 24.13 14.80 -0.11
N TYR A 271 25.24 14.73 -0.84
CA TYR A 271 26.51 14.14 -0.40
C TYR A 271 26.45 12.63 -0.12
N ALA A 272 25.43 11.96 -0.63
CA ALA A 272 25.29 10.53 -0.63
C ALA A 272 25.49 9.93 -2.03
N ASP A 273 25.73 8.63 -2.09
CA ASP A 273 25.79 7.84 -3.33
C ASP A 273 24.89 6.59 -3.20
N TYR A 274 24.80 5.79 -4.26
CA TYR A 274 23.97 4.58 -4.31
C TYR A 274 24.32 3.52 -3.25
N ARG A 275 25.53 3.55 -2.67
CA ARG A 275 25.93 2.62 -1.59
C ARG A 275 25.29 3.03 -0.27
N LYS A 276 25.33 4.34 0.02
CA LYS A 276 24.69 4.91 1.22
C LYS A 276 23.17 4.68 1.17
N THR A 277 22.55 4.92 0.00
CA THR A 277 21.12 4.72 -0.15
C THR A 277 20.71 3.25 -0.01
N ALA A 278 21.55 2.29 -0.42
CA ALA A 278 21.31 0.87 -0.20
C ALA A 278 21.32 0.51 1.30
N GLU A 279 22.30 1.06 2.06
CA GLU A 279 22.37 0.88 3.51
C GLU A 279 21.15 1.50 4.23
N ASP A 280 20.64 2.62 3.73
CA ASP A 280 19.46 3.27 4.31
C ASP A 280 18.20 2.47 4.01
N LEU A 281 18.03 1.98 2.78
CA LEU A 281 16.87 1.16 2.42
C LEU A 281 16.79 -0.12 3.26
N GLU A 282 17.88 -0.88 3.35
CA GLU A 282 17.86 -2.14 4.11
C GLU A 282 17.57 -1.92 5.60
N ARG A 283 18.06 -0.81 6.20
CA ARG A 283 17.74 -0.42 7.57
C ARG A 283 16.28 0.02 7.73
N LEU A 284 15.81 0.90 6.84
CA LEU A 284 14.42 1.37 6.84
C LEU A 284 13.44 0.18 6.79
N VAL A 285 13.64 -0.75 5.85
CA VAL A 285 12.74 -1.89 5.66
C VAL A 285 12.77 -2.81 6.88
N ALA A 286 13.95 -3.11 7.44
CA ALA A 286 14.07 -3.96 8.63
C ALA A 286 13.42 -3.32 9.87
N GLU A 287 13.67 -2.04 10.13
CA GLU A 287 13.08 -1.33 11.28
C GLU A 287 11.56 -1.18 11.14
N VAL A 288 11.06 -0.89 9.94
CA VAL A 288 9.61 -0.84 9.68
C VAL A 288 8.98 -2.20 9.92
N ALA A 289 9.59 -3.29 9.42
CA ALA A 289 9.09 -4.65 9.65
C ALA A 289 9.05 -4.98 11.15
N GLU A 290 10.11 -4.70 11.88
CA GLU A 290 10.17 -4.94 13.34
C GLU A 290 9.10 -4.15 14.10
N ARG A 291 8.90 -2.87 13.77
CA ARG A 291 7.90 -2.01 14.46
C ARG A 291 6.47 -2.38 14.12
N VAL A 292 6.20 -2.80 12.87
CA VAL A 292 4.84 -3.10 12.39
C VAL A 292 4.42 -4.53 12.68
N LEU A 293 5.34 -5.49 12.52
CA LEU A 293 5.07 -6.92 12.62
C LEU A 293 5.61 -7.54 13.91
N GLY A 294 6.56 -6.87 14.62
CA GLY A 294 7.31 -7.40 15.76
C GLY A 294 8.40 -8.40 15.34
N THR A 295 8.80 -8.42 14.07
CA THR A 295 9.82 -9.32 13.53
C THR A 295 10.31 -8.82 12.16
N THR A 296 11.60 -9.09 11.86
CA THR A 296 12.16 -8.92 10.51
C THR A 296 11.92 -10.11 9.60
N LYS A 297 11.40 -11.22 10.13
CA LYS A 297 11.09 -12.44 9.37
C LYS A 297 9.66 -12.43 8.89
N ILE A 298 9.48 -12.58 7.62
CA ILE A 298 8.17 -12.62 6.94
C ILE A 298 7.97 -13.96 6.24
N GLU A 299 6.72 -14.29 5.95
CA GLU A 299 6.37 -15.49 5.17
C GLU A 299 5.73 -15.06 3.85
N ARG A 300 6.23 -15.59 2.73
CA ARG A 300 5.66 -15.38 1.41
C ARG A 300 5.75 -16.67 0.58
N ASP A 301 4.62 -17.09 0.00
CA ASP A 301 4.52 -18.33 -0.82
C ASP A 301 5.11 -19.55 -0.13
N GLY A 302 4.92 -19.65 1.21
CA GLY A 302 5.41 -20.75 2.04
C GLY A 302 6.93 -20.73 2.31
N LYS A 303 7.61 -19.62 1.99
CA LYS A 303 9.03 -19.40 2.29
C LYS A 303 9.19 -18.33 3.36
N GLU A 304 10.03 -18.59 4.36
CA GLU A 304 10.49 -17.58 5.31
C GLU A 304 11.55 -16.71 4.63
N ILE A 305 11.45 -15.39 4.75
CA ILE A 305 12.39 -14.41 4.21
C ILE A 305 12.84 -13.53 5.38
N ASP A 306 14.15 -13.36 5.56
CA ASP A 306 14.72 -12.51 6.61
C ASP A 306 15.15 -11.15 6.03
N LEU A 307 14.50 -10.09 6.48
CA LEU A 307 14.76 -8.70 6.05
C LEU A 307 15.95 -8.06 6.80
N THR A 308 16.62 -8.79 7.69
CA THR A 308 17.73 -8.26 8.49
C THR A 308 18.93 -7.88 7.60
N PRO A 309 19.50 -6.66 7.74
CA PRO A 309 20.72 -6.28 7.05
C PRO A 309 21.95 -7.12 7.49
N PRO A 310 23.00 -7.24 6.66
CA PRO A 310 23.13 -6.68 5.32
C PRO A 310 22.49 -7.57 4.24
N TRP A 311 21.86 -6.94 3.25
CA TRP A 311 21.32 -7.66 2.10
C TRP A 311 22.41 -8.02 1.08
N ARG A 312 22.19 -9.10 0.34
CA ARG A 312 23.10 -9.55 -0.72
C ARG A 312 23.21 -8.48 -1.81
N ARG A 313 24.42 -8.26 -2.37
CA ARG A 313 24.68 -7.39 -3.51
C ARG A 313 25.33 -8.20 -4.63
N VAL A 314 24.76 -8.14 -5.84
CA VAL A 314 25.20 -8.87 -7.04
C VAL A 314 25.13 -7.94 -8.24
N THR A 315 26.13 -7.93 -9.10
CA THR A 315 26.07 -7.12 -10.32
C THR A 315 25.04 -7.69 -11.29
N LEU A 316 24.40 -6.84 -12.09
CA LEU A 316 23.43 -7.26 -13.10
C LEU A 316 24.02 -8.31 -14.03
N ARG A 317 25.26 -8.10 -14.48
CA ARG A 317 26.00 -9.04 -15.35
C ARG A 317 26.16 -10.41 -14.69
N GLU A 318 26.59 -10.46 -13.42
CA GLU A 318 26.74 -11.72 -12.68
C GLU A 318 25.41 -12.43 -12.48
N ALA A 319 24.38 -11.71 -12.10
CA ALA A 319 23.04 -12.25 -11.88
C ALA A 319 22.46 -12.90 -13.16
N ILE A 320 22.57 -12.21 -14.30
CA ILE A 320 22.12 -12.76 -15.60
C ILE A 320 22.96 -13.96 -15.99
N ARG A 321 24.30 -13.89 -15.85
CA ARG A 321 25.18 -15.01 -16.17
C ARG A 321 24.89 -16.24 -15.32
N GLU A 322 24.65 -16.08 -14.02
CA GLU A 322 24.33 -17.19 -13.12
C GLU A 322 23.00 -17.86 -13.44
N ARG A 323 21.98 -17.08 -13.84
CA ARG A 323 20.60 -17.55 -13.99
C ARG A 323 20.21 -17.90 -15.42
N ALA A 324 20.65 -17.08 -16.39
CA ALA A 324 20.36 -17.30 -17.82
C ALA A 324 21.50 -17.99 -18.57
N GLY A 325 22.70 -18.08 -17.97
CA GLY A 325 23.88 -18.63 -18.66
C GLY A 325 24.44 -17.71 -19.73
N ILE A 326 24.00 -16.45 -19.80
CA ILE A 326 24.38 -15.47 -20.81
C ILE A 326 25.24 -14.38 -20.15
N ASP A 327 26.44 -14.15 -20.68
CA ASP A 327 27.25 -13.00 -20.29
C ASP A 327 26.96 -11.83 -21.23
N ILE A 328 26.22 -10.84 -20.76
CA ILE A 328 25.80 -9.68 -21.58
C ILE A 328 26.98 -8.87 -22.15
N ALA A 329 28.16 -8.92 -21.50
CA ALA A 329 29.35 -8.24 -22.01
C ALA A 329 29.97 -8.95 -23.24
N GLU A 330 29.70 -10.23 -23.45
CA GLU A 330 30.12 -10.97 -24.64
C GLU A 330 29.15 -10.73 -25.82
N HIS A 331 27.98 -10.12 -25.56
CA HIS A 331 26.94 -9.83 -26.55
C HIS A 331 26.56 -8.35 -26.56
N PRO A 332 27.49 -7.45 -26.99
CA PRO A 332 27.32 -5.99 -26.85
C PRO A 332 26.35 -5.37 -27.89
N SER A 333 25.84 -6.14 -28.84
CA SER A 333 24.84 -5.64 -29.79
C SER A 333 23.50 -6.35 -29.59
N ARG A 334 22.42 -5.67 -30.00
CA ARG A 334 21.05 -6.20 -30.00
C ARG A 334 20.96 -7.58 -30.68
N GLU A 335 21.58 -7.70 -31.86
CA GLU A 335 21.55 -8.91 -32.67
C GLU A 335 22.31 -10.05 -31.99
N ALA A 336 23.48 -9.75 -31.41
CA ALA A 336 24.28 -10.73 -30.70
C ALA A 336 23.57 -11.25 -29.43
N LEU A 337 22.94 -10.34 -28.67
CA LEU A 337 22.20 -10.71 -27.48
C LEU A 337 20.93 -11.51 -27.82
N ALA A 338 20.17 -11.07 -28.83
CA ALA A 338 18.99 -11.79 -29.30
C ALA A 338 19.31 -13.22 -29.79
N ALA A 339 20.41 -13.36 -30.50
CA ALA A 339 20.90 -14.69 -30.93
C ALA A 339 21.28 -15.58 -29.72
N ALA A 340 21.92 -15.01 -28.68
CA ALA A 340 22.26 -15.74 -27.46
C ALA A 340 21.01 -16.14 -26.64
N MET A 341 19.95 -15.36 -26.74
CA MET A 341 18.64 -15.62 -26.10
C MET A 341 17.76 -16.60 -26.89
N ASP A 342 18.16 -16.99 -28.10
CA ASP A 342 17.33 -17.76 -29.04
C ASP A 342 15.93 -17.14 -29.26
N THR A 343 15.90 -15.80 -29.47
CA THR A 343 14.68 -15.03 -29.62
C THR A 343 14.75 -14.09 -30.84
N GLU A 344 13.60 -13.86 -31.48
CA GLU A 344 13.44 -12.78 -32.46
C GLU A 344 12.84 -11.54 -31.75
N PRO A 345 13.64 -10.51 -31.44
CA PRO A 345 13.14 -9.35 -30.73
C PRO A 345 12.28 -8.47 -31.63
N ASP A 346 11.30 -7.78 -31.04
CA ASP A 346 10.54 -6.75 -31.77
C ASP A 346 11.53 -5.74 -32.38
N PRO A 347 11.35 -5.32 -33.64
CA PRO A 347 12.20 -4.32 -34.27
C PRO A 347 12.37 -3.01 -33.47
N ALA A 348 11.40 -2.68 -32.63
CA ALA A 348 11.45 -1.52 -31.74
C ALA A 348 12.23 -1.77 -30.43
N GLU A 349 12.56 -3.02 -30.09
CA GLU A 349 13.31 -3.33 -28.87
C GLU A 349 14.83 -3.12 -29.06
N GLY A 350 15.42 -2.20 -28.29
CA GLY A 350 16.86 -2.01 -28.20
C GLY A 350 17.55 -3.09 -27.33
N TRP A 351 18.89 -3.08 -27.34
CA TRP A 351 19.70 -3.96 -26.50
C TRP A 351 19.34 -3.89 -25.02
N GLY A 352 19.10 -2.70 -24.51
CA GLY A 352 18.71 -2.48 -23.11
C GLY A 352 17.40 -3.18 -22.73
N LYS A 353 16.36 -3.12 -23.58
CA LYS A 353 15.10 -3.84 -23.35
C LYS A 353 15.28 -5.36 -23.33
N LEU A 354 16.22 -5.90 -24.11
CA LEU A 354 16.56 -7.34 -24.03
C LEU A 354 17.24 -7.71 -22.71
N VAL A 355 18.12 -6.84 -22.19
CA VAL A 355 18.75 -7.02 -20.86
C VAL A 355 17.69 -7.00 -19.75
N ASP A 356 16.78 -6.03 -19.76
CA ASP A 356 15.65 -5.97 -18.82
C ASP A 356 14.77 -7.22 -18.94
N GLY A 357 14.53 -7.69 -20.15
CA GLY A 357 13.79 -8.94 -20.40
C GLY A 357 14.47 -10.17 -19.82
N LEU A 358 15.81 -10.23 -19.81
CA LEU A 358 16.57 -11.29 -19.14
C LEU A 358 16.46 -11.20 -17.62
N LEU A 359 16.62 -9.99 -17.07
CA LEU A 359 16.45 -9.74 -15.65
C LEU A 359 15.07 -10.20 -15.19
N SER A 360 14.01 -9.70 -15.81
CA SER A 360 12.62 -9.96 -15.40
C SER A 360 12.20 -11.43 -15.55
N ARG A 361 12.67 -12.14 -16.59
CA ARG A 361 12.27 -13.53 -16.84
C ARG A 361 13.11 -14.57 -16.11
N SER A 362 14.41 -14.33 -16.00
CA SER A 362 15.35 -15.35 -15.55
C SER A 362 15.93 -15.08 -14.16
N VAL A 363 15.97 -13.84 -13.69
CA VAL A 363 16.63 -13.46 -12.44
C VAL A 363 15.60 -13.11 -11.35
N GLU A 364 14.70 -12.15 -11.62
CA GLU A 364 13.71 -11.68 -10.65
C GLU A 364 12.98 -12.79 -9.88
N PRO A 365 12.39 -13.82 -10.54
CA PRO A 365 11.60 -14.84 -9.84
C PRO A 365 12.42 -15.67 -8.85
N GLU A 366 13.74 -15.68 -9.00
CA GLU A 366 14.66 -16.44 -8.17
C GLU A 366 15.25 -15.62 -7.00
N LEU A 367 15.01 -14.30 -6.96
CA LEU A 367 15.48 -13.40 -5.91
C LEU A 367 14.52 -13.42 -4.71
N ILE A 368 14.49 -14.53 -3.99
CA ILE A 368 13.60 -14.70 -2.82
C ILE A 368 14.14 -13.92 -1.63
N GLU A 369 15.42 -14.13 -1.27
CA GLU A 369 16.08 -13.38 -0.21
C GLU A 369 16.36 -11.94 -0.64
N PRO A 370 16.33 -10.96 0.30
CA PRO A 370 16.60 -9.57 0.01
C PRO A 370 17.94 -9.38 -0.72
N THR A 371 17.88 -8.85 -1.94
CA THR A 371 19.04 -8.75 -2.81
C THR A 371 19.03 -7.45 -3.59
N PHE A 372 20.15 -6.74 -3.61
CA PHE A 372 20.41 -5.65 -4.53
C PHE A 372 21.06 -6.19 -5.81
N ILE A 373 20.46 -5.91 -6.95
CA ILE A 373 21.12 -6.01 -8.25
C ILE A 373 21.75 -4.65 -8.52
N VAL A 374 23.05 -4.60 -8.77
CA VAL A 374 23.84 -3.36 -8.86
C VAL A 374 24.54 -3.23 -10.22
N ASP A 375 24.95 -2.01 -10.56
CA ASP A 375 25.80 -1.70 -11.72
C ASP A 375 25.15 -2.02 -13.06
N TYR A 376 24.20 -1.19 -13.43
CA TYR A 376 23.39 -1.33 -14.65
C TYR A 376 24.10 -0.67 -15.85
N PRO A 377 23.82 -1.13 -17.09
CA PRO A 377 24.27 -0.45 -18.30
C PRO A 377 23.75 0.99 -18.42
N VAL A 378 24.58 1.88 -19.01
CA VAL A 378 24.21 3.29 -19.24
C VAL A 378 22.94 3.42 -20.08
N GLU A 379 22.76 2.55 -21.06
CA GLU A 379 21.67 2.59 -22.05
C GLU A 379 20.27 2.51 -21.44
N ILE A 380 20.14 1.87 -20.27
CA ILE A 380 18.85 1.70 -19.57
C ILE A 380 18.72 2.56 -18.33
N SER A 381 19.53 3.61 -18.19
CA SER A 381 19.60 4.40 -16.96
C SER A 381 19.87 5.89 -17.23
N PRO A 382 18.92 6.62 -17.86
CA PRO A 382 19.14 7.97 -18.35
C PRO A 382 19.42 9.04 -17.26
N PHE A 383 19.06 8.78 -16.01
CA PHE A 383 19.23 9.71 -14.88
C PHE A 383 20.35 9.35 -13.91
N ALA A 384 20.93 8.16 -14.06
CA ALA A 384 21.97 7.68 -13.19
C ALA A 384 23.36 8.18 -13.62
N LYS A 385 24.21 8.50 -12.65
CA LYS A 385 25.60 8.91 -12.90
C LYS A 385 26.43 7.72 -13.38
N ARG A 386 27.37 7.96 -14.32
CA ARG A 386 28.32 6.94 -14.76
C ARG A 386 29.06 6.35 -13.58
N HIS A 387 29.30 5.04 -13.65
CA HIS A 387 30.03 4.32 -12.63
C HIS A 387 31.48 4.84 -12.55
N ARG A 388 32.00 4.98 -11.32
CA ARG A 388 33.31 5.60 -11.04
C ARG A 388 34.52 4.85 -11.59
N SER A 389 34.39 3.60 -12.01
CA SER A 389 35.47 2.75 -12.51
C SER A 389 35.12 2.00 -13.82
N ASP A 390 33.93 2.14 -14.37
CA ASP A 390 33.52 1.52 -15.64
C ASP A 390 32.57 2.47 -16.39
N GLU A 391 33.05 3.02 -17.52
CA GLU A 391 32.28 4.01 -18.30
C GLU A 391 31.04 3.42 -18.99
N GLY A 392 30.95 2.12 -19.15
CA GLY A 392 29.80 1.39 -19.74
C GLY A 392 28.66 1.19 -18.75
N LEU A 393 28.90 1.44 -17.47
CA LEU A 393 27.93 1.22 -16.40
C LEU A 393 27.51 2.54 -15.72
N VAL A 394 26.47 2.46 -14.93
CA VAL A 394 26.01 3.52 -14.02
C VAL A 394 25.96 3.00 -12.59
N GLU A 395 26.09 3.90 -11.62
CA GLU A 395 25.87 3.63 -10.21
C GLU A 395 24.37 3.58 -9.91
N ARG A 396 23.77 2.41 -10.10
CA ARG A 396 22.36 2.09 -9.92
C ARG A 396 22.22 0.77 -9.18
N TRP A 397 21.20 0.67 -8.38
CA TRP A 397 20.72 -0.63 -7.90
C TRP A 397 19.20 -0.73 -7.94
N GLU A 398 18.71 -1.94 -8.07
CA GLU A 398 17.34 -2.32 -7.78
C GLU A 398 17.30 -3.33 -6.63
N ALA A 399 16.35 -3.17 -5.70
CA ALA A 399 16.19 -4.05 -4.55
C ALA A 399 15.02 -5.01 -4.77
N PHE A 400 15.31 -6.30 -4.61
CA PHE A 400 14.34 -7.38 -4.80
C PHE A 400 14.13 -8.13 -3.49
N VAL A 401 12.87 -8.47 -3.19
CA VAL A 401 12.46 -9.30 -2.06
C VAL A 401 11.30 -10.20 -2.50
N GLY A 402 11.42 -11.50 -2.30
CA GLY A 402 10.35 -12.44 -2.64
C GLY A 402 9.99 -12.46 -4.12
N GLY A 403 10.95 -12.28 -5.03
CA GLY A 403 10.76 -12.23 -6.47
C GLY A 403 10.06 -10.95 -6.97
N VAL A 404 10.15 -9.86 -6.20
CA VAL A 404 9.52 -8.58 -6.54
C VAL A 404 10.51 -7.45 -6.33
N GLU A 405 10.71 -6.60 -7.33
CA GLU A 405 11.39 -5.32 -7.19
C GLU A 405 10.57 -4.41 -6.28
N ILE A 406 11.18 -3.96 -5.17
CA ILE A 406 10.53 -3.04 -4.21
C ILE A 406 11.05 -1.61 -4.32
N ALA A 407 12.31 -1.42 -4.76
CA ALA A 407 12.92 -0.10 -4.85
C ALA A 407 14.00 -0.04 -5.93
N ASN A 408 14.26 1.18 -6.40
CA ASN A 408 15.30 1.53 -7.36
C ASN A 408 16.05 2.78 -6.87
N SER A 409 17.37 2.90 -7.16
CA SER A 409 18.20 4.01 -6.71
C SER A 409 19.38 4.28 -7.62
N PHE A 410 19.80 5.52 -7.60
CA PHE A 410 20.98 5.98 -8.33
C PHE A 410 21.93 6.80 -7.43
N THR A 411 23.22 6.82 -7.81
CA THR A 411 23.99 8.07 -7.69
C THR A 411 23.49 8.98 -8.80
N GLU A 412 22.96 10.14 -8.43
CA GLU A 412 22.25 11.01 -9.34
C GLU A 412 23.17 11.69 -10.33
N LEU A 413 22.76 11.74 -11.59
CA LEU A 413 23.44 12.53 -12.61
C LEU A 413 23.28 14.02 -12.27
N ASN A 414 24.41 14.70 -12.04
CA ASN A 414 24.46 16.10 -11.69
C ASN A 414 25.33 16.94 -12.63
N ASP A 415 25.74 16.36 -13.77
CA ASP A 415 26.41 17.03 -14.86
C ASP A 415 25.37 17.54 -15.86
N PRO A 416 25.16 18.87 -15.99
CA PRO A 416 24.12 19.43 -16.87
C PRO A 416 24.36 19.13 -18.35
N ASP A 417 25.62 19.07 -18.79
CA ASP A 417 25.93 18.78 -20.21
C ASP A 417 25.63 17.32 -20.57
N GLU A 418 25.92 16.38 -19.66
CA GLU A 418 25.57 14.98 -19.82
C GLU A 418 24.04 14.79 -19.77
N GLN A 419 23.34 15.47 -18.84
CA GLN A 419 21.89 15.39 -18.72
C GLN A 419 21.21 15.94 -19.99
N ARG A 420 21.69 17.07 -20.53
CA ARG A 420 21.20 17.64 -21.79
C ARG A 420 21.31 16.63 -22.94
N ARG A 421 22.48 16.00 -23.10
CA ARG A 421 22.69 14.99 -24.14
C ARG A 421 21.73 13.79 -24.00
N ARG A 422 21.50 13.32 -22.78
CA ARG A 422 20.57 12.21 -22.56
C ARG A 422 19.12 12.58 -22.80
N PHE A 423 18.71 13.80 -22.47
CA PHE A 423 17.38 14.29 -22.80
C PHE A 423 17.19 14.47 -24.33
N GLU A 424 18.20 14.90 -25.05
CA GLU A 424 18.17 14.98 -26.51
C GLU A 424 17.97 13.58 -27.14
N GLN A 425 18.64 12.57 -26.60
CA GLN A 425 18.46 11.18 -27.01
C GLN A 425 17.03 10.68 -26.74
N GLN A 426 16.53 10.88 -25.53
CA GLN A 426 15.16 10.50 -25.15
C GLN A 426 14.10 11.22 -26.01
N ALA A 427 14.28 12.50 -26.26
CA ALA A 427 13.38 13.26 -27.15
C ALA A 427 13.40 12.76 -28.60
N GLU A 428 14.52 12.22 -29.07
CA GLU A 428 14.61 11.57 -30.39
C GLU A 428 13.91 10.21 -30.41
N GLU A 429 14.03 9.42 -29.34
CA GLU A 429 13.30 8.13 -29.17
C GLU A 429 11.78 8.38 -29.13
N LEU A 430 11.32 9.40 -28.41
CA LEU A 430 9.92 9.82 -28.39
C LEU A 430 9.42 10.19 -29.79
N ARG A 431 10.22 10.95 -30.59
CA ARG A 431 9.88 11.29 -31.98
C ARG A 431 9.82 10.05 -32.89
N ARG A 432 10.57 9.00 -32.59
CA ARG A 432 10.53 7.72 -33.29
C ARG A 432 9.37 6.82 -32.88
N GLY A 433 8.59 7.23 -31.88
CA GLY A 433 7.37 6.54 -31.45
C GLY A 433 7.51 5.73 -30.17
N ASP A 434 8.61 5.88 -29.42
CA ASP A 434 8.70 5.31 -28.08
C ASP A 434 7.91 6.21 -27.10
N GLU A 435 6.67 5.82 -26.80
CA GLU A 435 5.77 6.58 -25.93
C GLU A 435 6.16 6.56 -24.44
N GLU A 436 7.15 5.75 -24.05
CA GLU A 436 7.72 5.71 -22.71
C GLU A 436 8.90 6.66 -22.54
N ALA A 437 9.49 7.12 -23.66
CA ALA A 437 10.57 8.10 -23.67
C ALA A 437 10.09 9.48 -23.20
N GLN A 438 11.01 10.30 -22.71
CA GLN A 438 10.70 11.56 -22.06
C GLN A 438 10.88 12.76 -22.99
N PRO A 439 10.05 13.81 -22.85
CA PRO A 439 10.28 15.08 -23.50
C PRO A 439 11.51 15.77 -22.90
N PHE A 440 12.08 16.69 -23.69
CA PHE A 440 13.20 17.51 -23.21
C PHE A 440 12.72 18.54 -22.18
N ASP A 441 13.33 18.55 -20.98
CA ASP A 441 13.03 19.52 -19.90
C ASP A 441 14.17 20.52 -19.75
N GLU A 442 14.06 21.66 -20.45
CA GLU A 442 15.04 22.76 -20.38
C GLU A 442 15.13 23.34 -18.95
N ALA A 443 13.99 23.50 -18.27
CA ALA A 443 13.96 24.09 -16.93
C ALA A 443 14.66 23.20 -15.89
N PHE A 444 14.68 21.89 -16.08
CA PHE A 444 15.46 21.00 -15.22
C PHE A 444 16.96 21.11 -15.50
N VAL A 445 17.37 21.19 -16.78
CA VAL A 445 18.79 21.40 -17.14
C VAL A 445 19.29 22.74 -16.60
N GLU A 446 18.54 23.84 -16.78
CA GLU A 446 18.86 25.15 -16.21
C GLU A 446 18.99 25.09 -14.66
N ALA A 447 18.18 24.26 -14.00
CA ALA A 447 18.32 24.05 -12.54
C ALA A 447 19.65 23.35 -12.21
N LEU A 448 20.03 22.30 -12.96
CA LEU A 448 21.32 21.62 -12.76
C LEU A 448 22.52 22.56 -13.01
N GLU A 449 22.42 23.50 -13.94
CA GLU A 449 23.44 24.51 -14.22
C GLU A 449 23.67 25.45 -13.03
N GLN A 450 22.74 25.58 -12.07
CA GLN A 450 22.98 26.27 -10.80
C GLN A 450 23.87 25.46 -9.85
N GLY A 451 24.09 24.17 -10.13
CA GLY A 451 24.88 23.25 -9.34
C GLY A 451 24.05 22.38 -8.41
N MET A 452 24.01 21.09 -8.70
CA MET A 452 23.47 20.08 -7.79
C MET A 452 24.64 19.36 -7.09
N PRO A 453 24.66 19.24 -5.74
CA PRO A 453 25.70 18.49 -5.05
C PRO A 453 25.66 17.01 -5.46
N PRO A 454 26.71 16.20 -5.24
CA PRO A 454 26.61 14.75 -5.31
C PRO A 454 25.42 14.28 -4.49
N THR A 455 24.53 13.49 -5.08
CA THR A 455 23.24 13.14 -4.46
C THR A 455 22.95 11.67 -4.71
N GLY A 456 22.42 10.98 -3.70
CA GLY A 456 21.79 9.67 -3.82
C GLY A 456 20.28 9.80 -3.77
N GLY A 457 19.58 9.16 -4.72
CA GLY A 457 18.12 9.15 -4.79
C GLY A 457 17.56 7.74 -4.77
N VAL A 458 16.39 7.57 -4.19
CA VAL A 458 15.69 6.28 -4.09
C VAL A 458 14.21 6.45 -4.37
N GLY A 459 13.67 5.53 -5.18
CA GLY A 459 12.23 5.30 -5.32
C GLY A 459 11.84 3.98 -4.67
N LEU A 460 10.95 4.01 -3.66
CA LEU A 460 10.42 2.83 -2.96
C LEU A 460 8.92 2.70 -3.23
N GLY A 461 8.52 1.60 -3.85
CA GLY A 461 7.12 1.26 -4.06
C GLY A 461 6.43 0.84 -2.75
N ILE A 462 5.68 1.73 -2.12
CA ILE A 462 4.98 1.46 -0.85
C ILE A 462 3.98 0.31 -0.99
N ASP A 463 3.26 0.24 -2.09
CA ASP A 463 2.31 -0.85 -2.32
C ASP A 463 3.02 -2.21 -2.38
N ARG A 464 4.19 -2.28 -3.03
CA ARG A 464 5.03 -3.48 -3.09
C ARG A 464 5.63 -3.82 -1.74
N LEU A 465 6.12 -2.84 -0.97
CA LEU A 465 6.60 -3.06 0.40
C LEU A 465 5.51 -3.66 1.28
N VAL A 466 4.29 -3.10 1.25
CA VAL A 466 3.16 -3.63 2.03
C VAL A 466 2.78 -5.03 1.55
N MET A 467 2.82 -5.29 0.24
CA MET A 467 2.58 -6.63 -0.30
C MET A 467 3.58 -7.66 0.24
N ILE A 468 4.85 -7.30 0.35
CA ILE A 468 5.90 -8.13 0.95
C ILE A 468 5.64 -8.35 2.45
N LEU A 469 5.42 -7.28 3.22
CA LEU A 469 5.22 -7.36 4.68
C LEU A 469 3.96 -8.14 5.09
N THR A 470 2.96 -8.21 4.21
CA THR A 470 1.69 -8.93 4.48
C THR A 470 1.63 -10.32 3.86
N GLY A 471 2.61 -10.71 3.04
CA GLY A 471 2.57 -11.95 2.25
C GLY A 471 1.50 -11.94 1.15
N ALA A 472 0.96 -10.78 0.80
CA ALA A 472 -0.11 -10.66 -0.19
C ALA A 472 0.39 -11.06 -1.60
N PRO A 473 -0.39 -11.86 -2.37
CA PRO A 473 0.05 -12.35 -3.69
C PRO A 473 -0.04 -11.27 -4.79
N SER A 474 -0.77 -10.18 -4.55
CA SER A 474 -1.04 -9.15 -5.56
C SER A 474 -1.23 -7.78 -4.93
N LEU A 475 -0.86 -6.73 -5.67
CA LEU A 475 -1.12 -5.32 -5.29
C LEU A 475 -2.60 -5.04 -5.02
N ARG A 476 -3.52 -5.77 -5.66
CA ARG A 476 -4.97 -5.61 -5.44
C ARG A 476 -5.40 -5.96 -4.02
N GLU A 477 -4.64 -6.80 -3.32
CA GLU A 477 -4.93 -7.11 -1.91
C GLU A 477 -4.54 -5.97 -0.97
N VAL A 478 -3.57 -5.15 -1.34
CA VAL A 478 -3.02 -4.08 -0.50
C VAL A 478 -3.46 -2.67 -0.91
N VAL A 479 -4.19 -2.54 -2.01
CA VAL A 479 -4.86 -1.30 -2.45
C VAL A 479 -6.35 -1.42 -2.13
N LEU A 480 -6.92 -0.39 -1.46
CA LEU A 480 -8.33 -0.45 -1.02
C LEU A 480 -9.28 -0.63 -2.19
N PHE A 481 -9.18 0.19 -3.20
CA PHE A 481 -10.01 0.17 -4.41
C PHE A 481 -9.08 0.11 -5.64
N PRO A 482 -8.59 -1.08 -6.00
CA PRO A 482 -7.70 -1.23 -7.14
C PRO A 482 -8.44 -0.99 -8.46
N ALA A 483 -7.70 -0.58 -9.48
CA ALA A 483 -8.25 -0.54 -10.82
C ALA A 483 -8.64 -1.96 -11.28
N MET A 484 -9.82 -2.10 -11.84
CA MET A 484 -10.38 -3.37 -12.30
C MET A 484 -10.73 -3.27 -13.78
N ARG A 485 -10.55 -4.38 -14.51
CA ARG A 485 -11.11 -4.48 -15.86
C ARG A 485 -12.65 -4.49 -15.76
N THR A 486 -13.31 -3.81 -16.66
CA THR A 486 -14.79 -3.79 -16.75
C THR A 486 -15.33 -5.14 -17.17
#